data_18b724b38222df1a293eee42f274b447
#
_entry.id   18b724b38222df1a293eee42f274b447
#
_cell.length_a   1.000
_cell.length_b   1.000
_cell.length_c   1.000
_cell.angle_alpha   90.00
_cell.angle_beta   90.00
_cell.angle_gamma   90.00
#
_symmetry.space_group_name_H-M   'P 1'
#
loop_
_entity.id
_entity.type
_entity.pdbx_description
1 polymer ?
#
loop_
_entity_poly.entity_id
_entity_poly.type
_entity_poly.pdbx_seq_one_letter_code
_entity_poly.pdbx_strand_id
1 'polypeptide(L)'
;MKTARKSILVMGLVMTAMLMIANPLLAEDKKAPMKLVSVKADTAITLDAMAEKAWDKATALEVKLDQLPYEPNNGYNGIRETTVKIKSLYDDKYVYFYLQYADPTQSLERFPWIKQADGSWKQSKKKDSTGHDNTYYEDKLGMYWEINKVKGFKKKGCAVSCHLTEEGLNNGIADTSAGRKYTNKPGETIDMWHWKSVRTGPLGMFDDQFVDDVTDPKANKNWGRHGDVKTGGGYKNNFNADKTGPAFMNSPYSEKDKYWVLPELKAKFVDTFKAGDVVPGIVITPFTGHRGDIKVQSAWKDGQWTLEVKRALATTGDKAEIQDVQFSDMAKTYYFGISVFDNSQINHVYHEGSIGMTFK
;
A
#
# COMPACT_ATOMS: atom_id res chain seq x y z
N MET A 1 89.73 -13.91 47.10
CA MET A 1 89.16 -15.17 46.59
C MET A 1 87.67 -15.07 46.58
N LYS A 2 87.05 -14.75 45.46
CA LYS A 2 85.60 -14.91 45.22
C LYS A 2 85.41 -15.10 43.71
N THR A 3 85.06 -16.30 43.37
CA THR A 3 84.78 -16.80 42.01
C THR A 3 83.48 -16.21 41.47
N ALA A 4 83.55 -15.56 40.32
CA ALA A 4 82.39 -15.07 39.58
C ALA A 4 81.89 -16.16 38.61
N ARG A 5 80.67 -16.61 38.79
CA ARG A 5 80.00 -17.48 37.86
C ARG A 5 79.29 -16.60 36.75
N LYS A 6 79.66 -16.84 35.53
CA LYS A 6 78.98 -16.27 34.36
C LYS A 6 77.69 -17.09 34.04
N SER A 7 76.58 -16.47 34.11
CA SER A 7 75.32 -17.05 33.62
C SER A 7 75.11 -16.66 32.16
N ILE A 8 74.95 -17.64 31.29
CA ILE A 8 74.65 -17.48 29.90
C ILE A 8 73.12 -17.42 29.79
N LEU A 9 72.59 -16.29 29.31
CA LEU A 9 71.18 -16.10 29.04
C LEU A 9 70.89 -16.54 27.60
N VAL A 10 70.18 -17.66 27.43
CA VAL A 10 69.73 -18.13 26.15
C VAL A 10 68.38 -17.44 25.87
N MET A 11 68.33 -16.54 24.90
CA MET A 11 67.16 -15.81 24.46
C MET A 11 66.41 -16.67 23.41
N GLY A 12 65.34 -17.37 23.84
CA GLY A 12 64.51 -18.15 22.97
C GLY A 12 63.56 -17.21 22.20
N LEU A 13 63.69 -17.14 20.90
CA LEU A 13 62.79 -16.40 19.97
C LEU A 13 61.57 -17.25 19.78
N VAL A 14 60.45 -16.89 20.43
CA VAL A 14 59.14 -17.48 20.16
C VAL A 14 58.53 -16.74 19.00
N MET A 15 58.52 -17.35 17.83
CA MET A 15 57.87 -16.88 16.62
C MET A 15 56.39 -17.25 16.70
N THR A 16 55.50 -16.30 17.11
CA THR A 16 54.06 -16.48 17.14
C THR A 16 53.52 -16.31 15.71
N ALA A 17 53.20 -17.41 15.04
CA ALA A 17 52.50 -17.40 13.77
C ALA A 17 51.07 -16.93 14.01
N MET A 18 50.76 -15.70 13.62
CA MET A 18 49.40 -15.17 13.58
C MET A 18 48.68 -15.78 12.38
N LEU A 19 47.85 -16.81 12.61
CA LEU A 19 46.91 -17.30 11.62
C LEU A 19 45.86 -16.19 11.41
N MET A 20 45.95 -15.46 10.29
CA MET A 20 44.84 -14.62 9.80
C MET A 20 43.75 -15.57 9.32
N ILE A 21 42.75 -15.79 10.14
CA ILE A 21 41.45 -16.36 9.69
C ILE A 21 40.82 -15.30 8.83
N ALA A 22 40.94 -15.44 7.52
CA ALA A 22 40.12 -14.68 6.56
C ALA A 22 38.65 -15.11 6.77
N ASN A 23 37.88 -14.29 7.45
CA ASN A 23 36.44 -14.43 7.43
C ASN A 23 36.02 -14.33 5.96
N PRO A 24 35.38 -15.35 5.37
CA PRO A 24 34.72 -15.16 4.12
C PRO A 24 33.63 -14.09 4.36
N LEU A 25 33.78 -12.89 3.78
CA LEU A 25 32.67 -12.00 3.56
C LEU A 25 31.61 -12.84 2.85
N LEU A 26 30.54 -13.16 3.55
CA LEU A 26 29.32 -13.65 2.93
C LEU A 26 28.92 -12.56 1.94
N ALA A 27 29.19 -12.78 0.67
CA ALA A 27 28.62 -12.00 -0.40
C ALA A 27 27.10 -12.12 -0.19
N GLU A 28 26.44 -11.02 0.20
CA GLU A 28 24.99 -10.95 0.13
C GLU A 28 24.61 -11.37 -1.29
N ASP A 29 24.00 -12.53 -1.40
CA ASP A 29 23.40 -12.97 -2.67
C ASP A 29 22.48 -11.86 -3.13
N LYS A 30 22.89 -11.11 -4.13
CA LYS A 30 22.07 -10.09 -4.77
C LYS A 30 20.95 -10.84 -5.46
N LYS A 31 19.84 -11.06 -4.74
CA LYS A 31 18.64 -11.67 -5.26
C LYS A 31 18.27 -10.91 -6.53
N ALA A 32 18.25 -11.64 -7.65
CA ALA A 32 17.88 -11.04 -8.94
C ALA A 32 16.50 -10.38 -8.80
N PRO A 33 16.27 -9.20 -9.38
CA PRO A 33 14.97 -8.55 -9.29
C PRO A 33 13.89 -9.48 -9.85
N MET A 34 12.77 -9.58 -9.14
CA MET A 34 11.63 -10.36 -9.57
C MET A 34 11.12 -9.82 -10.90
N LYS A 35 10.69 -10.71 -11.80
CA LYS A 35 10.28 -10.33 -13.16
C LYS A 35 8.85 -10.75 -13.44
N LEU A 36 7.99 -9.76 -13.71
CA LEU A 36 6.65 -9.94 -14.25
C LEU A 36 6.67 -9.73 -15.76
N VAL A 37 6.06 -10.65 -16.50
CA VAL A 37 5.91 -10.50 -17.95
C VAL A 37 4.45 -10.22 -18.25
N SER A 38 4.18 -9.04 -18.82
CA SER A 38 2.88 -8.70 -19.39
C SER A 38 2.81 -9.24 -20.81
N VAL A 39 1.77 -10.03 -21.11
CA VAL A 39 1.61 -10.71 -22.40
C VAL A 39 0.45 -10.10 -23.17
N LYS A 40 0.56 -9.99 -24.50
CA LYS A 40 -0.54 -9.44 -25.32
C LYS A 40 -1.77 -10.33 -25.21
N ALA A 41 -2.92 -9.76 -24.83
CA ALA A 41 -4.19 -10.47 -24.74
C ALA A 41 -4.73 -10.82 -26.14
N ASP A 42 -5.31 -12.01 -26.27
CA ASP A 42 -5.94 -12.44 -27.52
C ASP A 42 -7.41 -12.01 -27.60
N THR A 43 -8.04 -11.73 -26.45
CA THR A 43 -9.43 -11.36 -26.32
C THR A 43 -9.57 -10.19 -25.35
N ALA A 44 -10.70 -9.48 -25.42
CA ALA A 44 -11.02 -8.44 -24.45
C ALA A 44 -11.07 -9.03 -23.03
N ILE A 45 -10.55 -8.28 -22.06
CA ILE A 45 -10.58 -8.64 -20.64
C ILE A 45 -11.79 -7.98 -20.01
N THR A 46 -12.63 -8.78 -19.37
CA THR A 46 -13.75 -8.32 -18.55
C THR A 46 -13.28 -8.22 -17.10
N LEU A 47 -13.60 -7.13 -16.44
CA LEU A 47 -13.30 -6.99 -15.01
C LEU A 47 -14.48 -7.53 -14.20
N ASP A 48 -14.38 -8.73 -13.65
CA ASP A 48 -15.43 -9.35 -12.82
C ASP A 48 -14.88 -10.01 -11.54
N ALA A 49 -13.56 -9.89 -11.33
CA ALA A 49 -12.82 -10.52 -10.24
C ALA A 49 -12.85 -12.05 -10.28
N MET A 50 -12.99 -12.64 -11.45
CA MET A 50 -12.91 -14.08 -11.69
C MET A 50 -11.71 -14.40 -12.59
N ALA A 51 -11.11 -15.56 -12.37
CA ALA A 51 -10.00 -16.04 -13.20
C ALA A 51 -10.55 -16.61 -14.51
N GLU A 52 -10.87 -15.76 -15.47
CA GLU A 52 -11.29 -16.19 -16.79
C GLU A 52 -10.13 -16.79 -17.61
N LYS A 53 -10.49 -17.56 -18.63
CA LYS A 53 -9.54 -18.28 -19.51
C LYS A 53 -8.46 -17.36 -20.14
N ALA A 54 -8.79 -16.10 -20.36
CA ALA A 54 -7.82 -15.13 -20.90
C ALA A 54 -6.55 -15.02 -20.04
N TRP A 55 -6.67 -15.17 -18.71
CA TRP A 55 -5.54 -15.14 -17.78
C TRP A 55 -4.61 -16.36 -17.83
N ASP A 56 -5.01 -17.45 -18.48
CA ASP A 56 -4.17 -18.65 -18.61
C ASP A 56 -2.94 -18.38 -19.49
N LYS A 57 -2.99 -17.37 -20.35
CA LYS A 57 -1.87 -16.95 -21.18
C LYS A 57 -0.73 -16.31 -20.39
N ALA A 58 -1.03 -15.68 -19.28
CA ALA A 58 -0.05 -15.00 -18.43
C ALA A 58 0.48 -15.93 -17.33
N THR A 59 1.80 -16.06 -17.26
CA THR A 59 2.45 -16.77 -16.15
C THR A 59 2.30 -15.95 -14.87
N ALA A 60 1.84 -16.59 -13.81
CA ALA A 60 1.75 -15.94 -12.52
C ALA A 60 3.13 -15.73 -11.90
N LEU A 61 3.37 -14.55 -11.34
CA LEU A 61 4.47 -14.25 -10.46
C LEU A 61 3.95 -14.31 -9.02
N GLU A 62 4.60 -15.07 -8.17
CA GLU A 62 4.33 -15.11 -6.73
C GLU A 62 5.31 -14.19 -5.99
N VAL A 63 4.76 -13.20 -5.29
CA VAL A 63 5.54 -12.18 -4.57
C VAL A 63 5.26 -12.33 -3.08
N LYS A 64 6.26 -12.73 -2.33
CA LYS A 64 6.17 -12.78 -0.87
C LYS A 64 6.27 -11.36 -0.30
N LEU A 65 5.31 -11.00 0.54
CA LEU A 65 5.27 -9.80 1.34
C LEU A 65 5.49 -10.21 2.80
N ASP A 66 6.62 -9.85 3.38
CA ASP A 66 7.02 -10.25 4.73
C ASP A 66 7.74 -9.14 5.50
N GLN A 67 7.78 -7.93 4.92
CA GLN A 67 8.34 -6.77 5.58
C GLN A 67 7.27 -5.89 6.17
N LEU A 68 7.51 -5.36 7.36
CA LEU A 68 6.67 -4.36 8.00
C LEU A 68 7.39 -3.00 7.97
N PRO A 69 6.69 -1.87 7.80
CA PRO A 69 7.34 -0.55 7.79
C PRO A 69 7.96 -0.20 9.14
N TYR A 70 7.47 -0.80 10.22
CA TYR A 70 7.95 -0.73 11.59
C TYR A 70 7.32 -1.91 12.36
N GLU A 71 7.89 -2.28 13.50
CA GLU A 71 7.27 -3.32 14.35
C GLU A 71 6.01 -2.74 15.01
N PRO A 72 4.82 -3.28 14.75
CA PRO A 72 3.59 -2.79 15.35
C PRO A 72 3.58 -3.01 16.86
N ASN A 73 3.42 -1.94 17.62
CA ASN A 73 3.33 -1.96 19.09
C ASN A 73 1.91 -1.68 19.61
N ASN A 74 0.92 -1.64 18.74
CA ASN A 74 -0.37 -1.01 18.92
C ASN A 74 -1.55 -2.00 18.86
N GLY A 75 -1.28 -3.30 19.01
CA GLY A 75 -2.31 -4.34 18.96
C GLY A 75 -2.80 -4.66 17.54
N TYR A 76 -2.02 -4.35 16.51
CA TYR A 76 -2.30 -4.80 15.16
C TYR A 76 -2.35 -6.32 15.09
N ASN A 77 -3.47 -6.87 14.63
CA ASN A 77 -3.72 -8.30 14.45
C ASN A 77 -3.87 -8.70 12.99
N GLY A 78 -3.57 -7.82 12.06
CA GLY A 78 -3.66 -8.10 10.64
C GLY A 78 -2.48 -8.93 10.13
N ILE A 79 -2.48 -9.14 8.82
CA ILE A 79 -1.49 -9.94 8.11
C ILE A 79 -0.08 -9.41 8.36
N ARG A 80 0.84 -10.29 8.80
CA ARG A 80 2.27 -10.03 8.92
C ARG A 80 3.09 -10.63 7.78
N GLU A 81 2.50 -11.56 7.06
CA GLU A 81 3.08 -12.21 5.89
C GLU A 81 1.95 -12.67 4.96
N THR A 82 2.10 -12.46 3.66
CA THR A 82 1.22 -13.03 2.63
C THR A 82 1.97 -13.16 1.31
N THR A 83 1.42 -13.92 0.38
CA THR A 83 1.95 -14.01 -0.99
C THR A 83 0.92 -13.43 -1.95
N VAL A 84 1.33 -12.44 -2.74
CA VAL A 84 0.50 -11.92 -3.82
C VAL A 84 0.86 -12.63 -5.11
N LYS A 85 -0.12 -13.30 -5.71
CA LYS A 85 -0.03 -13.86 -7.06
C LYS A 85 -0.42 -12.78 -8.06
N ILE A 86 0.46 -12.48 -9.02
CA ILE A 86 0.29 -11.41 -10.00
C ILE A 86 0.37 -12.00 -11.40
N LYS A 87 -0.62 -11.73 -12.25
CA LYS A 87 -0.56 -11.92 -13.69
C LYS A 87 -0.74 -10.57 -14.38
N SER A 88 -0.16 -10.41 -15.59
CA SER A 88 -0.37 -9.19 -16.38
C SER A 88 -0.60 -9.52 -17.84
N LEU A 89 -1.60 -8.83 -18.41
CA LEU A 89 -1.92 -8.83 -19.83
C LEU A 89 -1.95 -7.39 -20.33
N TYR A 90 -1.86 -7.20 -21.64
CA TYR A 90 -2.06 -5.90 -22.26
C TYR A 90 -2.73 -6.03 -23.62
N ASP A 91 -3.36 -4.96 -24.07
CA ASP A 91 -3.81 -4.76 -25.44
C ASP A 91 -3.22 -3.47 -26.04
N ASP A 92 -3.72 -2.99 -27.14
CA ASP A 92 -3.20 -1.80 -27.80
C ASP A 92 -3.46 -0.49 -27.02
N LYS A 93 -4.29 -0.52 -25.97
CA LYS A 93 -4.72 0.67 -25.21
C LYS A 93 -4.49 0.53 -23.70
N TYR A 94 -4.55 -0.67 -23.16
CA TYR A 94 -4.62 -0.92 -21.73
C TYR A 94 -3.63 -1.97 -21.28
N VAL A 95 -3.17 -1.84 -20.04
CA VAL A 95 -2.55 -2.91 -19.28
C VAL A 95 -3.53 -3.40 -18.22
N TYR A 96 -3.50 -4.72 -17.98
CA TYR A 96 -4.38 -5.41 -17.04
C TYR A 96 -3.55 -6.17 -16.02
N PHE A 97 -4.03 -6.22 -14.78
CA PHE A 97 -3.43 -7.03 -13.73
C PHE A 97 -4.50 -7.88 -13.06
N TYR A 98 -4.16 -9.13 -12.83
CA TYR A 98 -4.89 -10.03 -11.94
C TYR A 98 -4.04 -10.21 -10.69
N LEU A 99 -4.60 -9.82 -9.55
CA LEU A 99 -3.93 -9.85 -8.25
C LEU A 99 -4.75 -10.73 -7.31
N GLN A 100 -4.09 -11.65 -6.62
CA GLN A 100 -4.76 -12.53 -5.67
C GLN A 100 -3.85 -12.72 -4.44
N TYR A 101 -4.42 -12.59 -3.23
CA TYR A 101 -3.67 -12.80 -2.00
C TYR A 101 -4.59 -13.30 -0.87
N ALA A 102 -4.01 -14.11 0.03
CA ALA A 102 -4.70 -14.58 1.22
C ALA A 102 -4.91 -13.44 2.21
N ASP A 103 -6.14 -13.30 2.67
CA ASP A 103 -6.58 -12.42 3.75
C ASP A 103 -7.70 -13.14 4.52
N PRO A 104 -7.44 -13.60 5.75
CA PRO A 104 -8.39 -14.40 6.51
C PRO A 104 -9.70 -13.66 6.84
N THR A 105 -9.67 -12.32 6.80
CA THR A 105 -10.81 -11.46 7.15
C THR A 105 -11.16 -10.55 6.00
N GLN A 106 -12.45 -10.24 5.85
CA GLN A 106 -12.91 -9.19 4.96
C GLN A 106 -13.19 -7.93 5.78
N SER A 107 -12.26 -7.00 5.80
CA SER A 107 -12.42 -5.77 6.58
C SER A 107 -13.03 -4.67 5.73
N LEU A 108 -14.31 -4.35 6.01
CA LEU A 108 -15.11 -3.36 5.28
C LEU A 108 -15.53 -2.19 6.18
N GLU A 109 -14.71 -1.82 7.14
CA GLU A 109 -15.09 -0.75 8.07
C GLU A 109 -14.29 0.53 7.80
N ARG A 110 -14.94 1.66 8.00
CA ARG A 110 -14.31 2.99 7.94
C ARG A 110 -14.97 3.90 8.96
N PHE A 111 -14.65 3.63 10.25
CA PHE A 111 -15.20 4.35 11.40
C PHE A 111 -16.73 4.41 11.40
N PRO A 112 -17.42 3.25 11.41
CA PRO A 112 -18.88 3.22 11.41
C PRO A 112 -19.47 3.86 12.65
N TRP A 113 -20.71 4.33 12.53
CA TRP A 113 -21.52 4.79 13.63
C TRP A 113 -22.36 3.63 14.20
N ILE A 114 -22.36 3.45 15.51
CA ILE A 114 -23.16 2.44 16.20
C ILE A 114 -24.16 3.12 17.12
N LYS A 115 -25.45 2.76 17.00
CA LYS A 115 -26.52 3.20 17.86
C LYS A 115 -26.32 2.65 19.27
N GLN A 116 -26.31 3.50 20.28
CA GLN A 116 -26.16 3.10 21.68
C GLN A 116 -27.51 2.83 22.35
N ALA A 117 -27.50 2.12 23.47
CA ALA A 117 -28.70 1.81 24.24
C ALA A 117 -29.40 3.04 24.84
N ASP A 118 -28.65 4.12 25.09
CA ASP A 118 -29.16 5.41 25.57
C ASP A 118 -29.74 6.29 24.44
N GLY A 119 -29.78 5.78 23.20
CA GLY A 119 -30.25 6.50 22.04
C GLY A 119 -29.22 7.39 21.35
N SER A 120 -28.02 7.53 21.89
CA SER A 120 -26.94 8.27 21.25
C SER A 120 -26.27 7.49 20.12
N TRP A 121 -25.43 8.17 19.34
CA TRP A 121 -24.59 7.57 18.30
C TRP A 121 -23.13 7.68 18.68
N LYS A 122 -22.39 6.56 18.57
CA LYS A 122 -20.97 6.54 18.83
C LYS A 122 -20.21 6.03 17.60
N GLN A 123 -19.21 6.79 17.16
CA GLN A 123 -18.34 6.34 16.08
C GLN A 123 -17.33 5.30 16.59
N SER A 124 -17.29 4.13 15.95
CA SER A 124 -16.32 3.10 16.26
C SER A 124 -14.94 3.54 15.83
N LYS A 125 -14.06 3.71 16.80
CA LYS A 125 -12.64 4.04 16.61
C LYS A 125 -11.87 3.43 17.77
N LYS A 126 -10.81 2.72 17.45
CA LYS A 126 -9.86 2.21 18.42
C LYS A 126 -8.46 2.67 18.01
N LYS A 127 -8.16 3.90 18.38
CA LYS A 127 -6.86 4.48 18.12
C LYS A 127 -5.80 3.83 19.01
N ASP A 128 -4.70 3.46 18.39
CA ASP A 128 -3.50 3.01 19.05
C ASP A 128 -2.67 4.20 19.61
N SER A 129 -1.53 3.91 20.19
CA SER A 129 -0.58 4.89 20.71
C SER A 129 -0.04 5.87 19.67
N THR A 130 -0.13 5.54 18.39
CA THR A 130 0.27 6.41 17.27
C THR A 130 -0.90 7.24 16.72
N GLY A 131 -2.10 7.10 17.30
CA GLY A 131 -3.31 7.79 16.86
C GLY A 131 -4.00 7.17 15.65
N HIS A 132 -3.60 5.96 15.23
CA HIS A 132 -4.14 5.26 14.07
C HIS A 132 -5.02 4.08 14.48
N ASP A 133 -5.97 3.73 13.62
CA ASP A 133 -6.92 2.65 13.86
C ASP A 133 -6.49 1.36 13.14
N ASN A 134 -6.56 0.24 13.86
CA ASN A 134 -6.25 -1.10 13.36
C ASN A 134 -7.35 -2.12 13.70
N THR A 135 -8.59 -1.64 13.88
CA THR A 135 -9.73 -2.49 14.25
C THR A 135 -10.99 -2.15 13.46
N TYR A 136 -11.23 -0.85 13.22
CA TYR A 136 -12.42 -0.37 12.50
C TYR A 136 -12.01 0.31 11.20
N TYR A 137 -11.20 -0.40 10.42
CA TYR A 137 -10.65 0.11 9.18
C TYR A 137 -10.87 -0.87 8.02
N GLU A 138 -10.41 -0.52 6.84
CA GLU A 138 -10.61 -1.26 5.60
C GLU A 138 -9.34 -1.95 5.13
N ASP A 139 -9.49 -3.03 4.35
CA ASP A 139 -8.40 -3.66 3.61
C ASP A 139 -7.99 -2.79 2.42
N LYS A 140 -6.69 -2.84 2.09
CA LYS A 140 -6.14 -2.03 1.00
C LYS A 140 -5.00 -2.76 0.31
N LEU A 141 -4.76 -2.39 -0.94
CA LEU A 141 -3.59 -2.79 -1.72
C LEU A 141 -2.95 -1.55 -2.32
N GLY A 142 -1.63 -1.45 -2.25
CA GLY A 142 -0.85 -0.39 -2.86
C GLY A 142 0.13 -0.93 -3.89
N MET A 143 0.18 -0.30 -5.07
CA MET A 143 1.24 -0.49 -6.05
C MET A 143 1.95 0.84 -6.27
N TYR A 144 3.27 0.83 -6.22
CA TYR A 144 4.12 2.01 -6.37
C TYR A 144 4.98 1.84 -7.60
N TRP A 145 4.80 2.68 -8.62
CA TRP A 145 5.53 2.63 -9.88
C TRP A 145 6.58 3.72 -9.96
N GLU A 146 7.81 3.35 -10.31
CA GLU A 146 8.85 4.32 -10.62
C GLU A 146 8.52 5.05 -11.92
N ILE A 147 8.19 6.34 -11.88
CA ILE A 147 7.91 7.14 -13.08
C ILE A 147 9.22 7.50 -13.79
N ASN A 148 10.11 8.13 -13.07
CA ASN A 148 11.44 8.46 -13.50
C ASN A 148 12.48 7.72 -12.64
N LYS A 149 13.75 7.97 -12.86
CA LYS A 149 14.81 7.23 -12.15
C LYS A 149 14.92 7.70 -10.69
N VAL A 150 14.22 7.01 -9.78
CA VAL A 150 14.28 7.24 -8.34
C VAL A 150 15.45 6.48 -7.72
N LYS A 151 16.37 7.20 -7.06
CA LYS A 151 17.55 6.58 -6.47
C LYS A 151 17.20 5.56 -5.39
N GLY A 152 17.61 4.31 -5.59
CA GLY A 152 17.39 3.21 -4.63
C GLY A 152 16.08 2.45 -4.83
N PHE A 153 15.19 2.87 -5.73
CA PHE A 153 13.90 2.23 -5.95
C PHE A 153 14.02 0.73 -6.28
N LYS A 154 14.95 0.35 -7.15
CA LYS A 154 15.15 -1.07 -7.51
C LYS A 154 15.50 -1.95 -6.31
N LYS A 155 16.23 -1.40 -5.31
CA LYS A 155 16.64 -2.13 -4.10
C LYS A 155 15.55 -2.12 -3.03
N LYS A 156 14.86 -0.99 -2.84
CA LYS A 156 13.93 -0.78 -1.71
C LYS A 156 12.45 -0.87 -2.10
N GLY A 157 12.12 -0.83 -3.40
CA GLY A 157 10.74 -0.76 -3.86
C GLY A 157 10.00 0.44 -3.27
N CYS A 158 8.77 0.25 -2.82
CA CYS A 158 7.95 1.29 -2.21
C CYS A 158 8.57 1.91 -0.94
N ALA A 159 9.41 1.17 -0.23
CA ALA A 159 10.05 1.64 0.99
C ALA A 159 11.03 2.81 0.77
N VAL A 160 11.46 3.08 -0.47
CA VAL A 160 12.36 4.20 -0.78
C VAL A 160 11.77 5.57 -0.43
N SER A 161 10.44 5.69 -0.47
CA SER A 161 9.72 6.93 -0.17
C SER A 161 9.12 6.96 1.24
N CYS A 162 9.32 5.91 2.05
CA CYS A 162 8.76 5.82 3.39
C CYS A 162 9.78 6.32 4.43
N HIS A 163 9.46 7.40 5.13
CA HIS A 163 10.29 8.04 6.13
C HIS A 163 9.66 8.00 7.53
N LEU A 164 8.85 6.99 7.80
CA LEU A 164 8.04 6.88 9.02
C LEU A 164 8.85 6.75 10.30
N THR A 165 10.10 6.28 10.22
CA THR A 165 10.97 6.02 11.37
C THR A 165 12.30 6.76 11.33
N GLU A 166 12.56 7.59 10.31
CA GLU A 166 13.85 8.26 10.15
C GLU A 166 14.18 9.24 11.28
N GLU A 167 13.18 9.86 11.88
CA GLU A 167 13.34 10.76 13.02
C GLU A 167 13.28 10.04 14.37
N GLY A 168 13.30 8.70 14.35
CA GLY A 168 13.33 7.88 15.54
C GLY A 168 11.99 7.67 16.21
N LEU A 169 12.02 7.45 17.52
CA LEU A 169 10.86 7.13 18.32
C LEU A 169 10.38 8.37 19.07
N ASN A 170 9.09 8.66 19.02
CA ASN A 170 8.45 9.63 19.89
C ASN A 170 7.98 8.92 21.17
N ASN A 171 8.63 9.18 22.31
CA ASN A 171 8.36 8.49 23.57
C ASN A 171 8.43 6.96 23.49
N GLY A 172 9.39 6.43 22.73
CA GLY A 172 9.54 4.98 22.53
C GLY A 172 8.59 4.37 21.50
N ILE A 173 7.79 5.18 20.82
CA ILE A 173 6.82 4.74 19.82
C ILE A 173 7.27 5.26 18.44
N ALA A 174 7.26 4.38 17.43
CA ALA A 174 7.59 4.77 16.06
C ALA A 174 6.72 5.94 15.61
N ASP A 175 7.35 7.01 15.12
CA ASP A 175 6.62 8.12 14.52
C ASP A 175 6.04 7.67 13.18
N THR A 176 4.77 7.39 13.18
CA THR A 176 4.00 6.94 12.03
C THR A 176 3.14 8.06 11.45
N SER A 177 3.53 9.31 11.65
CA SER A 177 2.80 10.47 11.12
C SER A 177 2.43 10.22 9.67
N ALA A 178 1.13 10.26 9.40
CA ALA A 178 0.62 10.10 8.04
C ALA A 178 1.27 11.16 7.15
N GLY A 179 1.78 10.75 5.99
CA GLY A 179 2.29 11.68 5.02
C GLY A 179 3.80 11.85 4.99
N ARG A 180 4.57 11.23 5.87
CA ARG A 180 6.05 11.23 5.72
C ARG A 180 6.49 10.33 4.55
N LYS A 181 5.92 10.57 3.39
CA LYS A 181 6.29 9.94 2.13
C LYS A 181 6.77 11.02 1.20
N TYR A 182 8.03 10.90 0.79
CA TYR A 182 8.64 11.81 -0.20
C TYR A 182 9.81 11.11 -0.88
N THR A 183 10.16 11.58 -2.06
CA THR A 183 11.37 11.15 -2.77
C THR A 183 12.57 11.98 -2.31
N ASN A 184 13.78 11.42 -2.43
CA ASN A 184 14.97 12.01 -1.80
C ASN A 184 15.64 13.09 -2.64
N LYS A 185 15.22 13.29 -3.89
CA LYS A 185 15.83 14.27 -4.80
C LYS A 185 14.80 15.03 -5.60
N PRO A 186 15.05 16.31 -5.89
CA PRO A 186 14.20 17.08 -6.78
C PRO A 186 13.94 16.38 -8.11
N GLY A 187 12.67 16.36 -8.51
CA GLY A 187 12.21 15.79 -9.76
C GLY A 187 12.06 14.27 -9.78
N GLU A 188 12.41 13.55 -8.71
CA GLU A 188 12.04 12.13 -8.56
C GLU A 188 10.55 12.01 -8.24
N THR A 189 9.81 11.16 -8.99
CA THR A 189 8.38 10.92 -8.76
C THR A 189 8.02 9.44 -8.84
N ILE A 190 7.03 9.06 -8.05
CA ILE A 190 6.50 7.69 -7.95
C ILE A 190 4.99 7.77 -8.11
N ASP A 191 4.43 7.02 -9.04
CA ASP A 191 2.99 6.82 -9.19
C ASP A 191 2.50 5.82 -8.12
N MET A 192 1.42 6.16 -7.40
CA MET A 192 0.93 5.40 -6.26
C MET A 192 -0.53 4.99 -6.45
N TRP A 193 -0.74 3.80 -6.97
CA TRP A 193 -2.07 3.18 -7.10
C TRP A 193 -2.52 2.62 -5.76
N HIS A 194 -3.66 3.08 -5.25
CA HIS A 194 -4.13 2.71 -3.93
C HIS A 194 -5.58 2.23 -3.94
N TRP A 195 -5.79 0.92 -4.04
CA TRP A 195 -7.10 0.32 -3.86
C TRP A 195 -7.48 0.29 -2.37
N LYS A 196 -8.76 0.53 -2.08
CA LYS A 196 -9.34 0.58 -0.73
C LYS A 196 -10.70 -0.09 -0.75
N SER A 197 -10.88 -1.16 0.01
CA SER A 197 -12.08 -2.01 -0.02
C SER A 197 -13.39 -1.26 0.26
N VAL A 198 -13.34 -0.17 1.03
CA VAL A 198 -14.50 0.67 1.35
C VAL A 198 -14.58 1.94 0.52
N ARG A 199 -13.46 2.66 0.37
CA ARG A 199 -13.49 4.02 -0.20
C ARG A 199 -13.49 4.05 -1.71
N THR A 200 -12.94 3.03 -2.36
CA THR A 200 -12.80 3.00 -3.82
C THR A 200 -13.24 1.67 -4.45
N GLY A 201 -13.13 0.57 -3.74
CA GLY A 201 -13.56 -0.76 -4.23
C GLY A 201 -15.00 -0.78 -4.72
N PRO A 202 -15.99 -0.30 -3.93
CA PRO A 202 -17.40 -0.26 -4.35
C PRO A 202 -17.67 0.63 -5.56
N LEU A 203 -16.76 1.54 -5.87
CA LEU A 203 -16.82 2.44 -7.01
C LEU A 203 -16.08 1.91 -8.25
N GLY A 204 -15.53 0.71 -8.15
CA GLY A 204 -14.79 0.07 -9.24
C GLY A 204 -13.51 0.81 -9.65
N MET A 205 -12.77 1.41 -8.69
CA MET A 205 -11.58 2.20 -9.00
C MET A 205 -10.50 2.14 -7.91
N PHE A 206 -9.29 2.52 -8.29
CA PHE A 206 -8.24 2.90 -7.35
C PHE A 206 -8.37 4.40 -6.99
N ASP A 207 -7.76 4.79 -5.89
CA ASP A 207 -7.43 6.19 -5.57
C ASP A 207 -6.02 6.44 -6.10
N ASP A 208 -5.94 7.03 -7.30
CA ASP A 208 -4.67 7.31 -7.95
C ASP A 208 -4.00 8.53 -7.33
N GLN A 209 -2.72 8.39 -7.04
CA GLN A 209 -1.93 9.31 -6.25
C GLN A 209 -0.48 9.26 -6.74
N PHE A 210 0.32 10.24 -6.35
CA PHE A 210 1.75 10.23 -6.61
C PHE A 210 2.56 10.71 -5.41
N VAL A 211 3.87 10.48 -5.45
CA VAL A 211 4.81 10.92 -4.44
C VAL A 211 5.94 11.69 -5.12
N ASP A 212 6.21 12.91 -4.66
CA ASP A 212 7.30 13.77 -5.08
C ASP A 212 8.27 14.11 -3.93
N ASP A 213 9.13 15.10 -4.12
CA ASP A 213 10.19 15.52 -3.20
C ASP A 213 9.77 16.59 -2.19
N VAL A 214 8.48 16.90 -2.03
CA VAL A 214 8.02 17.87 -1.04
C VAL A 214 8.22 17.34 0.38
N THR A 215 9.05 18.05 1.16
CA THR A 215 9.38 17.71 2.56
C THR A 215 8.85 18.73 3.57
N ASP A 216 8.14 19.78 3.13
CA ASP A 216 7.55 20.79 4.00
C ASP A 216 6.05 20.52 4.22
N PRO A 217 5.62 20.14 5.44
CA PRO A 217 4.20 19.93 5.74
C PRO A 217 3.35 21.20 5.65
N LYS A 218 3.96 22.40 5.62
CA LYS A 218 3.25 23.66 5.37
C LYS A 218 2.88 23.81 3.90
N ALA A 219 3.74 23.32 2.99
CA ALA A 219 3.45 23.29 1.55
C ALA A 219 2.41 22.20 1.22
N ASN A 220 2.56 21.01 1.81
CA ASN A 220 1.59 19.93 1.70
C ASN A 220 1.55 19.13 3.01
N LYS A 221 0.40 19.13 3.71
CA LYS A 221 0.21 18.40 4.98
C LYS A 221 0.54 16.90 4.93
N ASN A 222 0.55 16.32 3.74
CA ASN A 222 0.89 14.93 3.49
C ASN A 222 2.31 14.76 2.93
N TRP A 223 3.16 15.79 3.05
CA TRP A 223 4.54 15.81 2.53
C TRP A 223 4.56 15.62 1.01
N GLY A 224 5.39 14.72 0.48
CA GLY A 224 5.43 14.42 -0.95
C GLY A 224 4.24 13.63 -1.49
N ARG A 225 3.33 13.16 -0.64
CA ARG A 225 2.17 12.40 -1.10
C ARG A 225 1.03 13.31 -1.54
N HIS A 226 0.63 13.20 -2.79
CA HIS A 226 -0.46 13.95 -3.41
C HIS A 226 -1.51 13.01 -3.98
N GLY A 227 -2.73 13.50 -4.15
CA GLY A 227 -3.71 12.86 -5.02
C GLY A 227 -3.57 13.43 -6.42
N ASP A 228 -3.77 12.61 -7.42
CA ASP A 228 -3.78 13.06 -8.80
C ASP A 228 -4.85 14.09 -9.08
N VAL A 229 -4.70 14.81 -10.18
CA VAL A 229 -5.66 15.84 -10.58
C VAL A 229 -7.03 15.22 -10.77
N LYS A 230 -8.01 15.78 -10.10
CA LYS A 230 -9.40 15.36 -10.22
C LYS A 230 -10.30 16.52 -10.60
N THR A 231 -11.35 16.23 -11.36
CA THR A 231 -12.41 17.20 -11.71
C THR A 231 -13.62 17.08 -10.81
N GLY A 232 -13.71 16.02 -10.00
CA GLY A 232 -14.83 15.82 -9.07
C GLY A 232 -14.68 14.56 -8.22
N GLY A 233 -15.70 14.30 -7.42
CA GLY A 233 -15.79 13.09 -6.60
C GLY A 233 -14.88 13.06 -5.37
N GLY A 234 -14.86 11.92 -4.74
CA GLY A 234 -14.06 11.63 -3.55
C GLY A 234 -14.86 11.01 -2.41
N TYR A 235 -14.24 10.95 -1.26
CA TYR A 235 -14.87 10.42 -0.06
C TYR A 235 -14.79 11.43 1.09
N LYS A 236 -15.82 11.45 1.94
CA LYS A 236 -15.91 12.33 3.11
C LYS A 236 -16.42 11.56 4.31
N ASN A 237 -15.88 11.87 5.50
CA ASN A 237 -16.43 11.34 6.73
C ASN A 237 -17.91 11.75 6.86
N ASN A 238 -18.72 10.81 7.32
CA ASN A 238 -20.16 10.97 7.49
C ASN A 238 -20.47 11.52 8.90
N PHE A 239 -20.39 12.84 9.05
CA PHE A 239 -20.70 13.54 10.30
C PHE A 239 -21.86 14.51 10.12
N ASN A 240 -22.75 14.62 11.12
CA ASN A 240 -23.61 15.78 11.29
C ASN A 240 -22.78 17.03 11.70
N ALA A 241 -23.42 18.19 11.75
CA ALA A 241 -22.72 19.44 12.05
C ALA A 241 -21.96 19.40 13.40
N ASP A 242 -22.56 18.79 14.41
CA ASP A 242 -22.03 18.72 15.77
C ASP A 242 -21.07 17.53 15.97
N LYS A 243 -20.89 16.69 14.94
CA LYS A 243 -20.09 15.45 14.99
C LYS A 243 -20.55 14.45 16.06
N THR A 244 -21.81 14.47 16.40
CA THR A 244 -22.45 13.59 17.39
C THR A 244 -23.14 12.39 16.76
N GLY A 245 -23.26 12.36 15.43
CA GLY A 245 -23.91 11.28 14.67
C GLY A 245 -23.66 11.38 13.18
N PRO A 246 -24.22 10.46 12.38
CA PRO A 246 -24.13 10.50 10.92
C PRO A 246 -25.00 11.63 10.34
N ALA A 247 -24.58 12.20 9.20
CA ALA A 247 -25.34 13.18 8.43
C ALA A 247 -26.20 12.55 7.35
N PHE A 248 -25.78 11.38 6.85
CA PHE A 248 -26.39 10.69 5.71
C PHE A 248 -26.54 9.20 5.97
N MET A 249 -27.43 8.57 5.24
CA MET A 249 -27.65 7.13 5.19
C MET A 249 -27.99 6.73 3.76
N ASN A 250 -27.96 5.44 3.46
CA ASN A 250 -28.53 4.91 2.24
C ASN A 250 -30.06 4.84 2.37
N SER A 251 -30.80 5.08 1.29
CA SER A 251 -32.25 4.95 1.27
C SER A 251 -32.68 4.30 -0.07
N PRO A 252 -33.38 3.16 -0.02
CA PRO A 252 -33.71 2.39 1.19
C PRO A 252 -32.46 1.84 1.88
N TYR A 253 -32.50 1.77 3.21
CA TYR A 253 -31.42 1.17 3.99
C TYR A 253 -31.54 -0.37 3.98
N SER A 254 -30.39 -1.05 3.82
CA SER A 254 -30.29 -2.48 4.02
C SER A 254 -29.04 -2.83 4.83
N GLU A 255 -29.00 -4.02 5.45
CA GLU A 255 -27.81 -4.51 6.19
C GLU A 255 -26.54 -4.57 5.34
N LYS A 256 -26.69 -4.67 4.01
CA LYS A 256 -25.56 -4.65 3.07
C LYS A 256 -24.96 -3.26 2.92
N ASP A 257 -25.70 -2.22 3.27
CA ASP A 257 -25.34 -0.82 3.07
C ASP A 257 -24.67 -0.18 4.30
N LYS A 258 -24.28 -0.99 5.29
CA LYS A 258 -23.70 -0.50 6.55
C LYS A 258 -22.25 -0.02 6.45
N TYR A 259 -21.58 -0.23 5.33
CA TYR A 259 -20.15 0.04 5.17
C TYR A 259 -19.83 1.40 4.54
N TRP A 260 -20.66 1.85 3.60
CA TRP A 260 -20.49 3.12 2.88
C TRP A 260 -21.84 3.70 2.44
N VAL A 261 -21.90 5.01 2.29
CA VAL A 261 -23.05 5.69 1.64
C VAL A 261 -22.72 5.92 0.17
N LEU A 262 -23.52 5.30 -0.71
CA LEU A 262 -23.40 5.43 -2.15
C LEU A 262 -24.07 6.72 -2.65
N PRO A 263 -23.58 7.34 -3.75
CA PRO A 263 -24.15 8.58 -4.28
C PRO A 263 -25.64 8.47 -4.63
N GLU A 264 -26.02 7.36 -5.29
CA GLU A 264 -27.36 7.08 -5.77
C GLU A 264 -28.37 6.74 -4.67
N LEU A 265 -27.88 6.28 -3.50
CA LEU A 265 -28.71 5.93 -2.35
C LEU A 265 -28.69 7.00 -1.26
N LYS A 266 -27.85 8.03 -1.40
CA LYS A 266 -27.59 9.02 -0.38
C LYS A 266 -28.82 9.84 -0.02
N ALA A 267 -29.30 9.71 1.21
CA ALA A 267 -30.36 10.49 1.81
C ALA A 267 -29.89 11.18 3.09
N LYS A 268 -30.61 12.21 3.55
CA LYS A 268 -30.41 12.77 4.89
C LYS A 268 -30.66 11.68 5.92
N PHE A 269 -29.86 11.67 6.96
CA PHE A 269 -30.01 10.73 8.06
C PHE A 269 -31.35 10.94 8.78
N VAL A 270 -32.09 9.85 8.97
CA VAL A 270 -33.31 9.78 9.79
C VAL A 270 -33.11 8.67 10.79
N ASP A 271 -33.23 8.99 12.08
CA ASP A 271 -32.96 8.05 13.16
C ASP A 271 -34.17 7.12 13.41
N THR A 272 -34.22 6.02 12.69
CA THR A 272 -35.19 4.94 12.89
C THR A 272 -34.53 3.65 13.42
N PHE A 273 -33.29 3.76 13.90
CA PHE A 273 -32.41 2.65 14.23
C PHE A 273 -32.55 2.23 15.70
N LYS A 274 -32.27 0.96 15.95
CA LYS A 274 -32.24 0.36 17.29
C LYS A 274 -30.82 0.29 17.82
N ALA A 275 -30.69 0.13 19.13
CA ALA A 275 -29.38 -0.11 19.76
C ALA A 275 -28.64 -1.28 19.11
N GLY A 276 -27.40 -1.07 18.74
CA GLY A 276 -26.55 -2.01 18.00
C GLY A 276 -26.57 -1.86 16.48
N ASP A 277 -27.54 -1.14 15.91
CA ASP A 277 -27.56 -0.89 14.48
C ASP A 277 -26.39 0.00 14.04
N VAL A 278 -25.94 -0.21 12.79
CA VAL A 278 -24.75 0.42 12.23
C VAL A 278 -25.11 1.31 11.05
N VAL A 279 -24.55 2.52 11.01
CA VAL A 279 -24.63 3.45 9.88
C VAL A 279 -23.21 3.75 9.39
N PRO A 280 -22.98 3.84 8.06
CA PRO A 280 -21.65 4.09 7.50
C PRO A 280 -20.97 5.34 8.06
N GLY A 281 -19.68 5.23 8.37
CA GLY A 281 -18.84 6.36 8.76
C GLY A 281 -18.32 7.20 7.59
N ILE A 282 -18.61 6.81 6.34
CA ILE A 282 -18.05 7.41 5.13
C ILE A 282 -19.10 7.54 4.02
N VAL A 283 -19.07 8.66 3.33
CA VAL A 283 -19.79 8.90 2.07
C VAL A 283 -18.77 8.84 0.95
N ILE A 284 -19.03 8.05 -0.09
CA ILE A 284 -18.15 7.86 -1.24
C ILE A 284 -18.82 8.38 -2.51
N THR A 285 -18.00 8.88 -3.43
CA THR A 285 -18.43 9.35 -4.76
C THR A 285 -17.30 9.06 -5.73
N PRO A 286 -17.58 8.54 -6.94
CA PRO A 286 -16.52 8.24 -7.91
C PRO A 286 -15.64 9.44 -8.17
N PHE A 287 -14.31 9.23 -8.13
CA PHE A 287 -13.37 10.23 -8.63
C PHE A 287 -13.52 10.37 -10.13
N THR A 288 -13.42 11.60 -10.62
CA THR A 288 -13.32 11.95 -12.04
C THR A 288 -12.00 12.67 -12.32
N GLY A 289 -11.48 12.57 -13.53
CA GLY A 289 -10.12 12.97 -13.90
C GLY A 289 -9.10 11.85 -13.58
N HIS A 290 -7.81 12.17 -13.60
CA HIS A 290 -6.72 11.20 -13.45
C HIS A 290 -6.83 10.35 -12.18
N ARG A 291 -7.27 10.96 -11.10
CA ARG A 291 -7.42 10.26 -9.81
C ARG A 291 -8.38 9.06 -9.84
N GLY A 292 -9.22 8.91 -10.84
CA GLY A 292 -10.22 7.84 -10.96
C GLY A 292 -10.09 7.02 -12.25
N ASP A 293 -9.00 7.10 -12.97
CA ASP A 293 -8.88 6.47 -14.30
C ASP A 293 -8.44 4.99 -14.22
N ILE A 294 -7.89 4.52 -13.11
CA ILE A 294 -7.59 3.11 -12.88
C ILE A 294 -8.87 2.38 -12.45
N LYS A 295 -9.32 1.45 -13.27
CA LYS A 295 -10.52 0.65 -13.00
C LYS A 295 -10.17 -0.67 -12.34
N VAL A 296 -11.05 -1.14 -11.45
CA VAL A 296 -10.89 -2.41 -10.76
C VAL A 296 -12.23 -3.08 -10.50
N GLN A 297 -12.25 -4.39 -10.60
CA GLN A 297 -13.25 -5.22 -9.94
C GLN A 297 -12.56 -6.04 -8.88
N SER A 298 -13.18 -6.16 -7.71
CA SER A 298 -12.59 -6.87 -6.57
C SER A 298 -13.62 -7.74 -5.88
N ALA A 299 -13.19 -8.90 -5.42
CA ALA A 299 -14.00 -9.83 -4.62
C ALA A 299 -13.17 -10.45 -3.51
N TRP A 300 -13.78 -10.59 -2.33
CA TRP A 300 -13.25 -11.41 -1.26
C TRP A 300 -14.07 -12.69 -1.17
N LYS A 301 -13.39 -13.83 -1.20
CA LYS A 301 -14.03 -15.13 -1.09
C LYS A 301 -13.08 -16.12 -0.43
N ASP A 302 -13.59 -16.90 0.50
CA ASP A 302 -12.89 -18.01 1.14
C ASP A 302 -11.51 -17.62 1.72
N GLY A 303 -11.43 -16.45 2.37
CA GLY A 303 -10.17 -15.95 2.96
C GLY A 303 -9.19 -15.38 1.95
N GLN A 304 -9.66 -14.90 0.82
CA GLN A 304 -8.80 -14.41 -0.25
C GLN A 304 -9.40 -13.21 -0.98
N TRP A 305 -8.61 -12.18 -1.22
CA TRP A 305 -8.93 -11.11 -2.15
C TRP A 305 -8.48 -11.44 -3.56
N THR A 306 -9.34 -11.16 -4.52
CA THR A 306 -9.04 -11.16 -5.95
C THR A 306 -9.35 -9.77 -6.52
N LEU A 307 -8.43 -9.19 -7.27
CA LEU A 307 -8.59 -7.90 -7.94
C LEU A 307 -8.22 -8.05 -9.41
N GLU A 308 -9.07 -7.55 -10.30
CA GLU A 308 -8.78 -7.35 -11.71
C GLU A 308 -8.72 -5.87 -11.99
N VAL A 309 -7.57 -5.42 -12.47
CA VAL A 309 -7.23 -4.00 -12.65
C VAL A 309 -7.04 -3.69 -14.12
N LYS A 310 -7.54 -2.56 -14.57
CA LYS A 310 -7.37 -2.03 -15.92
C LYS A 310 -6.90 -0.59 -15.86
N ARG A 311 -5.82 -0.28 -16.57
CA ARG A 311 -5.27 1.07 -16.68
C ARG A 311 -4.82 1.35 -18.11
N ALA A 312 -4.99 2.56 -18.60
CA ALA A 312 -4.47 2.95 -19.91
C ALA A 312 -2.95 2.78 -19.96
N LEU A 313 -2.40 2.34 -21.10
CA LEU A 313 -0.94 2.23 -21.28
C LEU A 313 -0.26 3.60 -21.14
N ALA A 314 -0.93 4.66 -21.59
CA ALA A 314 -0.50 6.04 -21.40
C ALA A 314 -1.69 6.89 -20.99
N THR A 315 -1.48 7.80 -20.06
CA THR A 315 -2.42 8.86 -19.68
C THR A 315 -2.05 10.15 -20.38
N THR A 316 -3.00 11.07 -20.49
CA THR A 316 -2.83 12.35 -21.17
C THR A 316 -3.34 13.48 -20.27
N GLY A 317 -2.86 14.69 -20.50
CA GLY A 317 -3.28 15.88 -19.78
C GLY A 317 -2.15 16.51 -18.97
N ASP A 318 -2.47 17.61 -18.32
CA ASP A 318 -1.50 18.36 -17.51
C ASP A 318 -0.96 17.47 -16.38
N LYS A 319 0.37 17.39 -16.26
CA LYS A 319 1.09 16.62 -15.25
C LYS A 319 1.03 15.08 -15.37
N ALA A 320 0.43 14.52 -16.44
CA ALA A 320 0.41 13.05 -16.60
C ALA A 320 1.82 12.43 -16.51
N GLU A 321 2.85 13.07 -17.05
CA GLU A 321 4.22 12.54 -17.03
C GLU A 321 4.89 12.55 -15.64
N ILE A 322 4.37 13.33 -14.69
CA ILE A 322 4.90 13.41 -13.33
C ILE A 322 4.03 12.74 -12.28
N GLN A 323 2.78 12.43 -12.61
CA GLN A 323 1.82 11.78 -11.73
C GLN A 323 1.69 10.29 -12.04
N ASP A 324 1.79 9.94 -13.34
CA ASP A 324 1.47 8.62 -13.86
C ASP A 324 2.66 7.94 -14.53
N VAL A 325 2.86 6.65 -14.27
CA VAL A 325 3.74 5.82 -15.07
C VAL A 325 3.18 5.68 -16.48
N GLN A 326 4.02 5.91 -17.50
CA GLN A 326 3.66 5.80 -18.91
C GLN A 326 4.22 4.50 -19.48
N PHE A 327 3.36 3.53 -19.81
CA PHE A 327 3.74 2.24 -20.40
C PHE A 327 3.84 2.31 -21.93
N SER A 328 4.22 3.45 -22.48
CA SER A 328 4.27 3.69 -23.91
C SER A 328 5.48 3.04 -24.61
N ASP A 329 6.56 2.77 -23.88
CA ASP A 329 7.75 2.09 -24.41
C ASP A 329 7.74 0.61 -24.04
N MET A 330 7.30 -0.24 -24.95
CA MET A 330 7.22 -1.70 -24.73
C MET A 330 8.59 -2.39 -24.58
N ALA A 331 9.68 -1.73 -24.94
CA ALA A 331 11.04 -2.27 -24.75
C ALA A 331 11.62 -1.99 -23.37
N LYS A 332 11.00 -1.06 -22.61
CA LYS A 332 11.44 -0.65 -21.28
C LYS A 332 11.00 -1.66 -20.22
N THR A 333 11.81 -1.81 -19.18
CA THR A 333 11.38 -2.48 -17.94
C THR A 333 10.82 -1.41 -16.98
N TYR A 334 9.61 -1.63 -16.51
CA TYR A 334 8.92 -0.78 -15.52
C TYR A 334 9.04 -1.41 -14.14
N TYR A 335 9.41 -0.62 -13.14
CA TYR A 335 9.64 -1.14 -11.80
C TYR A 335 8.54 -0.69 -10.84
N PHE A 336 8.05 -1.63 -10.02
CA PHE A 336 7.07 -1.31 -8.99
C PHE A 336 7.32 -2.05 -7.67
N GLY A 337 6.83 -1.48 -6.58
CA GLY A 337 6.69 -2.12 -5.27
C GLY A 337 5.23 -2.43 -4.97
N ILE A 338 4.97 -3.36 -4.06
CA ILE A 338 3.62 -3.79 -3.69
C ILE A 338 3.47 -3.94 -2.19
N SER A 339 2.29 -3.60 -1.68
CA SER A 339 1.93 -3.71 -0.26
C SER A 339 0.46 -4.07 -0.06
N VAL A 340 0.16 -4.76 1.05
CA VAL A 340 -1.18 -5.17 1.46
C VAL A 340 -1.44 -4.72 2.89
N PHE A 341 -2.63 -4.20 3.15
CA PHE A 341 -3.11 -3.74 4.45
C PHE A 341 -4.33 -4.56 4.83
N ASP A 342 -4.34 -5.14 5.99
CA ASP A 342 -5.46 -5.85 6.58
C ASP A 342 -5.96 -5.05 7.78
N ASN A 343 -7.24 -4.64 7.73
CA ASN A 343 -7.93 -3.90 8.81
C ASN A 343 -7.10 -2.79 9.43
N SER A 344 -6.37 -2.01 8.65
CA SER A 344 -5.39 -1.07 9.21
C SER A 344 -5.33 0.27 8.49
N GLN A 345 -5.19 1.33 9.29
CA GLN A 345 -4.97 2.68 8.77
C GLN A 345 -3.58 2.82 8.15
N ILE A 346 -2.54 2.26 8.77
CA ILE A 346 -1.15 2.43 8.35
C ILE A 346 -0.33 1.15 8.37
N ASN A 347 -0.62 0.17 9.23
CA ASN A 347 0.09 -1.09 9.25
C ASN A 347 -0.15 -1.87 7.95
N HIS A 348 0.91 -2.44 7.40
CA HIS A 348 0.85 -3.22 6.16
C HIS A 348 2.07 -4.13 6.04
N VAL A 349 1.94 -5.12 5.20
CA VAL A 349 3.09 -5.91 4.74
C VAL A 349 3.47 -5.50 3.33
N TYR A 350 4.77 -5.52 3.02
CA TYR A 350 5.27 -5.18 1.70
C TYR A 350 6.42 -6.09 1.27
N HIS A 351 6.70 -6.10 -0.03
CA HIS A 351 7.86 -6.78 -0.60
C HIS A 351 9.09 -5.87 -0.54
N GLU A 352 10.19 -6.36 0.01
CA GLU A 352 11.46 -5.65 -0.04
C GLU A 352 12.06 -5.73 -1.45
N GLY A 353 12.29 -4.58 -2.04
CA GLY A 353 12.76 -4.45 -3.41
C GLY A 353 11.65 -4.12 -4.41
N SER A 354 12.00 -4.12 -5.67
CA SER A 354 11.06 -3.86 -6.76
C SER A 354 10.89 -5.07 -7.68
N ILE A 355 9.73 -5.10 -8.32
CA ILE A 355 9.38 -6.06 -9.37
C ILE A 355 9.57 -5.35 -10.71
N GLY A 356 10.33 -5.95 -11.63
CA GLY A 356 10.50 -5.43 -12.97
C GLY A 356 9.46 -6.02 -13.92
N MET A 357 8.58 -5.20 -14.47
CA MET A 357 7.61 -5.61 -15.49
C MET A 357 8.13 -5.33 -16.89
N THR A 358 7.99 -6.30 -17.80
CA THR A 358 8.30 -6.19 -19.22
C THR A 358 7.12 -6.63 -20.07
N PHE A 359 7.00 -6.11 -21.27
CA PHE A 359 5.99 -6.51 -22.26
C PHE A 359 6.56 -7.55 -23.24
N LYS A 360 5.69 -8.50 -23.69
CA LYS A 360 6.03 -9.54 -24.66
C LYS A 360 4.89 -9.78 -25.62
#